data_a1a0a200d4abdd6fdfedfeaa2c30b57d
#
_entry.id   a1a0a200d4abdd6fdfedfeaa2c30b57d
#
_cell.length_a   1.000
_cell.length_b   1.000
_cell.length_c   1.000
_cell.angle_alpha   90.00
_cell.angle_beta   90.00
_cell.angle_gamma   90.00
#
_symmetry.space_group_name_H-M   'P 1'
#
loop_
_entity.id
_entity.type
_entity.pdbx_description
1 polymer ?
#
loop_
_entity_poly.entity_id
_entity_poly.type
_entity_poly.pdbx_seq_one_letter_code
_entity_poly.pdbx_strand_id
1 'polypeptide(L)'
;MTNRIGLFKKSWILGVAILVFQGCGTTKTLVFADKASVIAKINLINVVDDKVNVILDPAAFVADTVSFFIPKTVPGTYSDDNYGKYIEQFKALDYKGGELKVEKLDDNTWRIINAKDLDKIDYWVNDTYDTEVEVSDPVFSPSGTNILKGKNFMLNLHGFVGYFDGLEEIPYSLEISAPDGLEPVTSLVKGIQDVNRPETDIFVANRYFEVIDNPIMYSNPSTETFQVNDIAVTLSVYSPNGLFTAASLKAGMEKMMRGQKAFLGDINSTKHYTIILYLSNMDDNDAIGFGALEHHTSTVVVMPEQISKERLEEAIFDTVAHEFFHIVTPLTVHSNEIQYFDFNHPKMSMHLWMYEGTTEYFANLFQIQQGLITEEDFYQRLMEKIERSKTYDDRMSFIVMSKNILEEPYKKNYANVYEKGALINMALDINLRELSGGEKGVLWLMKELSKKYGDSKPFEDDKLIDEIIAMTYTEIGEFFNTNVIGNTPIDYDAYWKKVGLQTTEQEEATGYFFDGEVPYIDVDPANDNAIFVREGIQLNSFFNNLGAKGGDIIKSVDGKLTNLVNIRLLIGQSINWDSDKEIVMVVQRGDEEITLSGKVGVPTLDVVKLVPMEGAGEQQIKLREAWLKG
;
A
#
# COMPACT_ATOMS: atom_id res chain seq x y z
N MET A 1 -60.27 -54.71 21.74
CA MET A 1 -59.11 -55.48 21.34
C MET A 1 -58.06 -54.48 20.79
N THR A 2 -57.31 -54.00 21.65
CA THR A 2 -55.88 -54.05 21.92
C THR A 2 -54.98 -54.30 20.68
N ASN A 3 -54.20 -53.30 20.27
CA ASN A 3 -52.76 -53.52 20.06
C ASN A 3 -51.99 -52.22 20.15
N ARG A 4 -51.04 -52.20 21.09
CA ARG A 4 -50.02 -51.19 21.31
C ARG A 4 -48.89 -51.41 20.30
N ILE A 5 -48.43 -50.32 19.67
CA ILE A 5 -47.12 -50.28 19.01
C ILE A 5 -46.36 -49.07 19.56
N GLY A 6 -45.19 -49.35 20.14
CA GLY A 6 -44.35 -48.38 20.80
C GLY A 6 -43.64 -47.45 19.82
N LEU A 7 -43.58 -46.16 20.14
CA LEU A 7 -42.80 -45.14 19.48
C LEU A 7 -41.45 -44.98 20.17
N PHE A 8 -40.36 -45.26 19.44
CA PHE A 8 -39.02 -44.83 19.79
C PHE A 8 -38.90 -43.31 19.54
N LYS A 9 -38.68 -42.55 20.58
CA LYS A 9 -38.31 -41.13 20.48
C LYS A 9 -36.84 -41.03 20.14
N LYS A 10 -36.53 -40.58 18.93
CA LYS A 10 -35.23 -39.98 18.60
C LYS A 10 -35.32 -38.50 18.93
N SER A 11 -34.58 -38.07 19.92
CA SER A 11 -34.39 -36.66 20.24
C SER A 11 -33.42 -36.07 19.26
N TRP A 12 -33.89 -35.16 18.43
CA TRP A 12 -33.07 -34.25 17.66
C TRP A 12 -32.92 -32.97 18.49
N ILE A 13 -31.70 -32.66 18.89
CA ILE A 13 -31.36 -31.35 19.45
C ILE A 13 -31.17 -30.41 18.26
N LEU A 14 -32.18 -29.58 18.01
CA LEU A 14 -32.08 -28.43 17.12
C LEU A 14 -31.38 -27.32 17.91
N GLY A 15 -30.16 -26.99 17.51
CA GLY A 15 -29.52 -25.76 17.97
C GLY A 15 -30.25 -24.53 17.40
N VAL A 16 -30.93 -23.80 18.26
CA VAL A 16 -31.59 -22.54 17.89
C VAL A 16 -30.55 -21.44 17.91
N ALA A 17 -30.14 -20.96 16.72
CA ALA A 17 -29.43 -19.71 16.61
C ALA A 17 -30.42 -18.56 16.87
N ILE A 18 -30.29 -17.87 17.98
CA ILE A 18 -31.07 -16.66 18.27
C ILE A 18 -30.40 -15.49 17.59
N LEU A 19 -30.96 -15.06 16.46
CA LEU A 19 -30.63 -13.78 15.81
C LEU A 19 -31.44 -12.68 16.55
N VAL A 20 -30.79 -11.90 17.38
CA VAL A 20 -31.38 -10.69 17.97
C VAL A 20 -31.00 -9.51 17.06
N PHE A 21 -31.96 -9.02 16.28
CA PHE A 21 -31.84 -7.74 15.58
C PHE A 21 -32.28 -6.61 16.52
N GLN A 22 -31.35 -5.77 16.96
CA GLN A 22 -31.68 -4.44 17.45
C GLN A 22 -30.87 -3.41 16.64
N GLY A 23 -31.56 -2.47 16.02
CA GLY A 23 -30.98 -1.42 15.22
C GLY A 23 -30.23 -0.39 16.08
N CYS A 24 -29.16 0.08 15.51
CA CYS A 24 -28.11 1.02 15.83
C CYS A 24 -26.79 0.32 16.14
N GLY A 25 -25.88 0.27 15.14
CA GLY A 25 -24.49 -0.13 15.32
C GLY A 25 -24.30 -1.60 15.72
N THR A 26 -24.65 -2.56 14.85
CA THR A 26 -24.48 -3.98 15.17
C THR A 26 -23.03 -4.42 14.95
N THR A 27 -22.26 -4.47 16.04
CA THR A 27 -21.08 -5.35 16.13
C THR A 27 -21.57 -6.80 16.02
N LYS A 28 -21.22 -7.52 14.97
CA LYS A 28 -21.47 -8.96 14.90
C LYS A 28 -20.56 -9.65 15.91
N THR A 29 -21.13 -10.30 16.92
CA THR A 29 -20.39 -11.17 17.84
C THR A 29 -20.43 -12.58 17.27
N LEU A 30 -19.28 -13.12 16.85
CA LEU A 30 -19.14 -14.52 16.45
C LEU A 30 -18.79 -15.35 17.68
N VAL A 31 -19.45 -16.49 17.86
CA VAL A 31 -19.19 -17.45 18.93
C VAL A 31 -18.83 -18.78 18.28
N PHE A 32 -17.58 -19.21 18.44
CA PHE A 32 -17.14 -20.54 18.00
C PHE A 32 -17.39 -21.57 19.12
N ALA A 33 -17.78 -22.79 18.74
CA ALA A 33 -17.90 -23.89 19.70
C ALA A 33 -16.51 -24.40 20.10
N ASP A 34 -16.32 -24.65 21.40
CA ASP A 34 -15.10 -25.22 21.97
C ASP A 34 -14.60 -26.44 21.18
N LYS A 35 -13.46 -26.36 20.55
CA LYS A 35 -12.57 -27.38 19.95
C LYS A 35 -12.34 -27.37 18.44
N ALA A 36 -12.83 -26.39 17.71
CA ALA A 36 -12.61 -26.32 16.25
C ALA A 36 -11.85 -25.05 15.80
N SER A 37 -11.17 -24.33 16.71
CA SER A 37 -10.43 -23.11 16.41
C SER A 37 -9.00 -23.17 16.93
N VAL A 38 -8.09 -22.44 16.27
CA VAL A 38 -6.77 -22.11 16.83
C VAL A 38 -6.94 -20.93 17.78
N ILE A 39 -6.36 -21.03 18.99
CA ILE A 39 -6.34 -19.93 19.96
C ILE A 39 -4.94 -19.34 20.00
N ALA A 40 -4.80 -18.07 19.63
CA ALA A 40 -3.55 -17.33 19.73
C ALA A 40 -3.63 -16.35 20.92
N LYS A 41 -2.66 -16.44 21.83
CA LYS A 41 -2.54 -15.56 23.01
C LYS A 41 -1.31 -14.68 22.84
N ILE A 42 -1.49 -13.38 22.89
CA ILE A 42 -0.43 -12.38 22.77
C ILE A 42 -0.37 -11.57 24.06
N ASN A 43 0.80 -11.49 24.70
CA ASN A 43 0.93 -10.80 25.98
C ASN A 43 1.74 -9.50 25.83
N LEU A 44 1.05 -8.38 25.67
CA LEU A 44 1.63 -7.04 25.56
C LEU A 44 1.96 -6.40 26.91
N ILE A 45 1.54 -7.02 28.05
CA ILE A 45 1.86 -6.53 29.38
C ILE A 45 3.31 -6.85 29.73
N ASN A 46 3.76 -8.06 29.39
CA ASN A 46 5.09 -8.57 29.71
C ASN A 46 6.04 -8.45 28.51
N VAL A 47 6.46 -7.23 28.21
CA VAL A 47 7.54 -7.00 27.23
C VAL A 47 8.89 -7.21 27.91
N VAL A 48 9.72 -8.11 27.37
CA VAL A 48 11.05 -8.45 27.87
C VAL A 48 12.05 -8.31 26.72
N ASP A 49 13.08 -7.48 26.90
CA ASP A 49 14.11 -7.24 25.88
C ASP A 49 13.49 -6.94 24.51
N ASP A 50 12.48 -6.04 24.53
CA ASP A 50 11.73 -5.58 23.37
C ASP A 50 11.00 -6.67 22.58
N LYS A 51 10.57 -7.72 23.29
CA LYS A 51 9.85 -8.86 22.72
C LYS A 51 8.57 -9.15 23.47
N VAL A 52 7.59 -9.67 22.75
CA VAL A 52 6.34 -10.16 23.32
C VAL A 52 6.22 -11.67 23.18
N ASN A 53 5.60 -12.30 24.17
CA ASN A 53 5.34 -13.73 24.16
C ASN A 53 4.04 -14.03 23.42
N VAL A 54 4.08 -15.05 22.56
CA VAL A 54 2.95 -15.58 21.82
C VAL A 54 2.81 -17.07 22.09
N ILE A 55 1.58 -17.50 22.40
CA ILE A 55 1.21 -18.91 22.61
C ILE A 55 0.09 -19.25 21.63
N LEU A 56 0.27 -20.31 20.83
CA LEU A 56 -0.78 -20.87 20.00
C LEU A 56 -1.20 -22.25 20.50
N ASP A 57 -2.51 -22.41 20.71
CA ASP A 57 -3.16 -23.67 21.06
C ASP A 57 -3.96 -24.14 19.83
N PRO A 58 -3.44 -25.11 19.06
CA PRO A 58 -4.10 -25.59 17.85
C PRO A 58 -5.20 -26.58 18.16
N ALA A 59 -6.04 -26.87 17.17
CA ALA A 59 -6.87 -28.05 17.18
C ALA A 59 -6.01 -29.33 17.22
N ALA A 60 -6.54 -30.44 17.76
CA ALA A 60 -5.80 -31.69 17.89
C ALA A 60 -5.42 -32.30 16.52
N PHE A 61 -4.18 -32.72 16.37
CA PHE A 61 -3.67 -33.39 15.17
C PHE A 61 -3.88 -34.90 15.22
N VAL A 62 -4.13 -35.47 14.05
CA VAL A 62 -4.14 -36.95 13.85
C VAL A 62 -2.83 -37.45 13.25
N ALA A 63 -2.04 -36.58 12.65
CA ALA A 63 -0.72 -36.88 12.06
C ALA A 63 0.36 -36.94 13.14
N ASP A 64 1.40 -37.76 12.90
CA ASP A 64 2.57 -37.81 13.79
C ASP A 64 3.49 -36.59 13.64
N THR A 65 3.36 -35.86 12.54
CA THR A 65 4.20 -34.71 12.22
C THR A 65 3.33 -33.62 11.63
N VAL A 66 3.59 -32.37 12.02
CA VAL A 66 2.94 -31.19 11.43
C VAL A 66 4.01 -30.11 11.19
N SER A 67 3.80 -29.30 10.14
CA SER A 67 4.58 -28.08 9.92
C SER A 67 3.84 -26.89 10.51
N PHE A 68 4.59 -26.00 11.14
CA PHE A 68 4.16 -24.67 11.56
C PHE A 68 4.91 -23.63 10.74
N PHE A 69 4.21 -22.59 10.34
CA PHE A 69 4.74 -21.53 9.49
C PHE A 69 4.51 -20.15 10.10
N ILE A 70 5.49 -19.29 9.95
CA ILE A 70 5.31 -17.83 9.99
C ILE A 70 5.40 -17.34 8.55
N PRO A 71 4.57 -16.40 8.08
CA PRO A 71 4.61 -15.91 6.72
C PRO A 71 5.99 -15.43 6.26
N LYS A 72 6.38 -15.85 5.06
CA LYS A 72 7.53 -15.35 4.34
C LYS A 72 7.17 -14.10 3.56
N THR A 73 6.05 -14.17 2.85
CA THR A 73 5.50 -13.13 1.98
C THR A 73 4.03 -12.93 2.33
N VAL A 74 3.55 -11.69 2.31
CA VAL A 74 2.13 -11.39 2.48
C VAL A 74 1.59 -10.66 1.25
N PRO A 75 0.30 -10.79 0.91
CA PRO A 75 -0.30 -10.04 -0.19
C PRO A 75 -0.06 -8.54 -0.02
N GLY A 76 0.15 -7.82 -1.12
CA GLY A 76 0.37 -6.36 -1.14
C GLY A 76 1.82 -5.92 -0.98
N THR A 77 2.70 -6.72 -0.34
CA THR A 77 4.11 -6.31 -0.14
C THR A 77 5.00 -6.58 -1.35
N TYR A 78 4.68 -7.59 -2.14
CA TYR A 78 5.49 -8.04 -3.29
C TYR A 78 6.97 -8.25 -2.92
N SER A 79 7.23 -8.68 -1.69
CA SER A 79 8.56 -8.92 -1.14
C SER A 79 8.59 -10.17 -0.27
N ASP A 80 9.80 -10.75 -0.10
CA ASP A 80 10.07 -11.87 0.80
C ASP A 80 10.62 -11.33 2.13
N ASP A 81 9.72 -10.90 3.04
CA ASP A 81 10.08 -10.22 4.29
C ASP A 81 10.61 -11.18 5.37
N ASN A 82 10.21 -12.47 5.27
CA ASN A 82 10.69 -13.53 6.15
C ASN A 82 10.46 -13.25 7.64
N TYR A 83 9.22 -13.02 8.07
CA TYR A 83 8.87 -12.68 9.46
C TYR A 83 9.32 -13.70 10.50
N GLY A 84 9.57 -14.95 10.11
CA GLY A 84 10.14 -15.98 11.00
C GLY A 84 11.56 -15.70 11.50
N LYS A 85 12.28 -14.71 10.92
CA LYS A 85 13.58 -14.22 11.43
C LYS A 85 13.44 -13.52 12.79
N TYR A 86 12.28 -12.96 13.07
CA TYR A 86 11.95 -12.23 14.30
C TYR A 86 11.41 -13.15 15.41
N ILE A 87 11.33 -14.48 15.16
CA ILE A 87 10.86 -15.48 16.12
C ILE A 87 12.02 -16.09 16.89
N GLU A 88 11.91 -16.02 18.21
CA GLU A 88 12.91 -16.56 19.13
C GLU A 88 12.30 -17.57 20.11
N GLN A 89 13.16 -18.42 20.71
CA GLN A 89 12.83 -19.36 21.78
C GLN A 89 11.62 -20.26 21.48
N PHE A 90 11.43 -20.65 20.22
CA PHE A 90 10.31 -21.48 19.79
C PHE A 90 10.30 -22.85 20.47
N LYS A 91 9.18 -23.22 21.10
CA LYS A 91 8.95 -24.48 21.78
C LYS A 91 7.60 -25.06 21.40
N ALA A 92 7.56 -26.39 21.21
CA ALA A 92 6.32 -27.15 21.12
C ALA A 92 6.15 -27.98 22.40
N LEU A 93 5.00 -27.89 23.04
CA LEU A 93 4.72 -28.49 24.34
C LEU A 93 3.59 -29.52 24.24
N ASP A 94 3.77 -30.64 24.93
CA ASP A 94 2.72 -31.66 25.09
C ASP A 94 1.72 -31.29 26.20
N TYR A 95 0.62 -32.04 26.33
CA TYR A 95 -0.42 -31.85 27.36
C TYR A 95 0.07 -32.02 28.81
N LYS A 96 1.34 -32.43 29.02
CA LYS A 96 1.98 -32.55 30.35
C LYS A 96 3.02 -31.44 30.56
N GLY A 97 3.21 -30.55 29.57
CA GLY A 97 4.23 -29.50 29.60
C GLY A 97 5.63 -29.96 29.21
N GLY A 98 5.76 -31.18 28.68
CA GLY A 98 7.02 -31.67 28.12
C GLY A 98 7.30 -31.10 26.73
N GLU A 99 8.58 -30.80 26.43
CA GLU A 99 8.97 -30.31 25.11
C GLU A 99 8.95 -31.43 24.06
N LEU A 100 8.23 -31.22 22.96
CA LEU A 100 8.28 -32.07 21.77
C LEU A 100 9.51 -31.71 20.91
N LYS A 101 9.96 -32.67 20.12
CA LYS A 101 11.06 -32.42 19.18
C LYS A 101 10.61 -31.50 18.06
N VAL A 102 11.33 -30.40 17.85
CA VAL A 102 11.15 -29.43 16.79
C VAL A 102 12.39 -29.39 15.89
N GLU A 103 12.18 -29.30 14.59
CA GLU A 103 13.23 -29.12 13.58
C GLU A 103 12.93 -27.82 12.82
N LYS A 104 13.76 -26.77 13.00
CA LYS A 104 13.67 -25.54 12.17
C LYS A 104 14.24 -25.87 10.79
N LEU A 105 13.41 -25.78 9.74
CA LEU A 105 13.79 -26.15 8.37
C LEU A 105 14.37 -24.95 7.60
N ASP A 106 13.80 -23.78 7.83
CA ASP A 106 14.26 -22.49 7.31
C ASP A 106 13.83 -21.39 8.28
N ASP A 107 13.97 -20.11 7.88
CA ASP A 107 13.58 -18.99 8.76
C ASP A 107 12.11 -19.03 9.16
N ASN A 108 11.23 -19.51 8.29
CA ASN A 108 9.79 -19.40 8.44
C ASN A 108 9.09 -20.73 8.77
N THR A 109 9.83 -21.86 8.82
CA THR A 109 9.23 -23.21 8.89
C THR A 109 9.79 -24.04 10.03
N TRP A 110 8.92 -24.56 10.90
CA TRP A 110 9.23 -25.50 11.99
C TRP A 110 8.44 -26.79 11.81
N ARG A 111 9.15 -27.93 11.79
CA ARG A 111 8.55 -29.26 11.81
C ARG A 111 8.47 -29.79 13.23
N ILE A 112 7.26 -30.14 13.66
CA ILE A 112 6.98 -30.67 15.00
C ILE A 112 6.74 -32.18 14.89
N ILE A 113 7.48 -32.95 15.68
CA ILE A 113 7.41 -34.42 15.73
C ILE A 113 6.54 -34.86 16.90
N ASN A 114 5.79 -35.95 16.78
CA ASN A 114 4.74 -36.41 17.71
C ASN A 114 3.61 -35.38 17.86
N ALA A 115 3.17 -34.80 16.77
CA ALA A 115 2.15 -33.76 16.74
C ALA A 115 0.81 -34.19 17.31
N LYS A 116 0.51 -35.47 17.43
CA LYS A 116 -0.68 -36.00 18.15
C LYS A 116 -0.71 -35.62 19.63
N ASP A 117 0.45 -35.40 20.22
CA ASP A 117 0.60 -35.03 21.62
C ASP A 117 0.76 -33.50 21.80
N LEU A 118 0.74 -32.73 20.73
CA LEU A 118 0.92 -31.28 20.77
C LEU A 118 -0.30 -30.61 21.46
N ASP A 119 -0.01 -29.91 22.56
CA ASP A 119 -0.95 -29.05 23.29
C ASP A 119 -0.86 -27.61 22.76
N LYS A 120 0.37 -27.07 22.68
CA LYS A 120 0.59 -25.69 22.25
C LYS A 120 2.01 -25.47 21.79
N ILE A 121 2.20 -24.36 21.08
CA ILE A 121 3.52 -23.78 20.82
C ILE A 121 3.66 -22.47 21.58
N ASP A 122 4.91 -22.14 21.95
CA ASP A 122 5.27 -20.97 22.75
C ASP A 122 6.54 -20.36 22.14
N TYR A 123 6.52 -19.05 21.84
CA TYR A 123 7.64 -18.34 21.26
C TYR A 123 7.61 -16.85 21.61
N TRP A 124 8.73 -16.19 21.37
CA TRP A 124 8.89 -14.75 21.52
C TRP A 124 9.02 -14.10 20.16
N VAL A 125 8.43 -12.92 20.01
CA VAL A 125 8.44 -12.12 18.78
C VAL A 125 9.15 -10.81 19.06
N ASN A 126 10.20 -10.50 18.28
CA ASN A 126 10.79 -9.18 18.18
C ASN A 126 10.06 -8.38 17.09
N ASP A 127 10.14 -7.08 17.12
CA ASP A 127 9.50 -6.25 16.10
C ASP A 127 10.43 -5.96 14.91
N THR A 128 9.96 -5.14 13.96
CA THR A 128 10.69 -4.82 12.74
C THR A 128 11.09 -3.35 12.62
N TYR A 129 10.54 -2.44 13.48
CA TYR A 129 10.81 -1.00 13.34
C TYR A 129 12.16 -0.61 13.89
N ASP A 130 12.52 -1.08 15.08
CA ASP A 130 13.79 -0.76 15.73
C ASP A 130 14.62 -2.02 16.08
N THR A 131 14.40 -3.10 15.36
CA THR A 131 15.02 -4.41 15.57
C THR A 131 16.55 -4.39 15.52
N GLU A 132 17.19 -5.20 16.39
CA GLU A 132 18.62 -5.51 16.32
C GLU A 132 18.93 -6.69 15.38
N VAL A 133 17.93 -7.30 14.77
CA VAL A 133 18.12 -8.39 13.79
C VAL A 133 18.76 -7.81 12.54
N GLU A 134 19.97 -8.27 12.20
CA GLU A 134 20.61 -7.91 10.94
C GLU A 134 19.85 -8.49 9.76
N VAL A 135 19.27 -7.62 8.93
CA VAL A 135 18.59 -7.97 7.69
C VAL A 135 19.19 -7.19 6.52
N SER A 136 19.33 -7.82 5.37
CA SER A 136 19.84 -7.16 4.17
C SER A 136 18.81 -6.17 3.58
N ASP A 137 17.53 -6.54 3.67
CA ASP A 137 16.41 -5.74 3.23
C ASP A 137 15.47 -5.54 4.43
N PRO A 138 15.28 -4.32 4.94
CA PRO A 138 14.34 -4.04 6.02
C PRO A 138 12.90 -4.28 5.54
N VAL A 139 12.06 -4.72 6.46
CA VAL A 139 10.62 -4.89 6.18
C VAL A 139 10.00 -3.53 5.86
N PHE A 140 9.15 -3.48 4.84
CA PHE A 140 8.38 -2.28 4.51
C PHE A 140 7.49 -1.89 5.69
N SER A 141 7.63 -0.67 6.22
CA SER A 141 7.04 -0.32 7.52
C SER A 141 5.52 -0.49 7.62
N PRO A 142 4.69 -0.22 6.59
CA PRO A 142 3.26 -0.50 6.66
C PRO A 142 2.90 -1.98 6.87
N SER A 143 3.76 -2.92 6.47
CA SER A 143 3.66 -4.35 6.79
C SER A 143 4.47 -4.76 8.01
N GLY A 144 5.22 -3.83 8.58
CA GLY A 144 6.08 -4.04 9.74
C GLY A 144 5.35 -4.03 11.07
N THR A 145 6.10 -4.26 12.13
CA THR A 145 5.60 -4.39 13.51
C THR A 145 6.33 -3.48 14.46
N ASN A 146 5.66 -3.04 15.54
CA ASN A 146 6.26 -2.22 16.60
C ASN A 146 5.92 -2.77 17.99
N ILE A 147 6.90 -2.80 18.88
CA ILE A 147 6.78 -3.20 20.30
C ILE A 147 7.33 -2.07 21.19
N LEU A 148 6.63 -0.98 21.31
CA LEU A 148 7.04 0.13 22.17
C LEU A 148 6.34 0.05 23.52
N LYS A 149 6.98 -0.59 24.50
CA LYS A 149 6.41 -0.92 25.81
C LYS A 149 5.65 0.24 26.48
N GLY A 150 4.36 0.01 26.71
CA GLY A 150 3.48 0.95 27.41
C GLY A 150 3.11 2.20 26.60
N LYS A 151 3.45 2.27 25.31
CA LYS A 151 3.13 3.40 24.44
C LYS A 151 2.41 2.99 23.15
N ASN A 152 2.99 2.06 22.39
CA ASN A 152 2.44 1.61 21.11
C ASN A 152 2.80 0.17 20.83
N PHE A 153 1.86 -0.58 20.24
CA PHE A 153 2.11 -1.86 19.61
C PHE A 153 1.42 -1.84 18.25
N MET A 154 2.20 -1.93 17.18
CA MET A 154 1.69 -2.13 15.83
C MET A 154 1.76 -3.62 15.52
N LEU A 155 0.61 -4.27 15.57
CA LEU A 155 0.48 -5.70 15.36
C LEU A 155 -0.02 -5.98 13.93
N ASN A 156 0.88 -5.98 12.96
CA ASN A 156 0.66 -6.69 11.73
C ASN A 156 0.75 -8.19 12.05
N LEU A 157 -0.41 -8.85 12.14
CA LEU A 157 -0.53 -10.17 12.78
C LEU A 157 0.24 -11.28 12.05
N HIS A 158 0.59 -11.11 10.79
CA HIS A 158 1.48 -12.02 10.08
C HIS A 158 2.90 -12.10 10.67
N GLY A 159 3.35 -11.06 11.39
CA GLY A 159 4.62 -11.07 12.14
C GLY A 159 4.49 -11.72 13.53
N PHE A 160 3.27 -11.87 14.07
CA PHE A 160 3.04 -12.40 15.42
C PHE A 160 2.40 -13.77 15.44
N VAL A 161 1.45 -14.04 14.57
CA VAL A 161 0.63 -15.25 14.58
C VAL A 161 0.92 -16.06 13.33
N GLY A 162 1.48 -17.24 13.52
CA GLY A 162 1.68 -18.20 12.43
C GLY A 162 0.50 -19.15 12.27
N TYR A 163 0.68 -20.14 11.38
CA TYR A 163 -0.35 -21.13 11.08
C TYR A 163 0.25 -22.53 10.97
N PHE A 164 -0.61 -23.53 11.11
CA PHE A 164 -0.27 -24.93 10.92
C PHE A 164 -0.77 -25.40 9.57
N ASP A 165 0.04 -26.21 8.88
CA ASP A 165 -0.34 -26.89 7.65
C ASP A 165 -1.67 -27.64 7.82
N GLY A 166 -2.66 -27.28 6.97
CA GLY A 166 -4.01 -27.84 6.98
C GLY A 166 -4.98 -27.21 8.01
N LEU A 167 -4.57 -26.16 8.74
CA LEU A 167 -5.46 -25.42 9.66
C LEU A 167 -5.68 -23.96 9.22
N GLU A 168 -5.37 -23.60 7.98
CA GLU A 168 -5.52 -22.24 7.45
C GLU A 168 -6.97 -21.81 7.33
N GLU A 169 -7.85 -22.76 6.99
CA GLU A 169 -9.28 -22.51 6.71
C GLU A 169 -10.20 -22.77 7.91
N ILE A 170 -9.64 -22.94 9.11
CA ILE A 170 -10.44 -23.05 10.34
C ILE A 170 -10.47 -21.72 11.10
N PRO A 171 -11.44 -21.52 12.03
CA PRO A 171 -11.52 -20.30 12.82
C PRO A 171 -10.33 -20.08 13.75
N TYR A 172 -10.01 -18.80 13.96
CA TYR A 172 -9.00 -18.32 14.91
C TYR A 172 -9.68 -17.45 15.99
N SER A 173 -9.20 -17.59 17.23
CA SER A 173 -9.53 -16.70 18.35
C SER A 173 -8.24 -16.07 18.86
N LEU A 174 -8.18 -14.74 18.87
CA LEU A 174 -7.03 -13.99 19.39
C LEU A 174 -7.37 -13.47 20.78
N GLU A 175 -6.58 -13.85 21.78
CA GLU A 175 -6.66 -13.36 23.16
C GLU A 175 -5.44 -12.45 23.40
N ILE A 176 -5.65 -11.14 23.45
CA ILE A 176 -4.56 -10.16 23.56
C ILE A 176 -4.67 -9.45 24.92
N SER A 177 -3.68 -9.67 25.78
CA SER A 177 -3.59 -8.96 27.06
C SER A 177 -2.75 -7.69 26.87
N ALA A 178 -3.36 -6.53 27.11
CA ALA A 178 -2.74 -5.23 26.90
C ALA A 178 -2.58 -4.42 28.19
N PRO A 179 -1.59 -3.52 28.29
CA PRO A 179 -1.44 -2.60 29.42
C PRO A 179 -2.65 -1.67 29.55
N ASP A 180 -2.99 -1.31 30.80
CA ASP A 180 -4.04 -0.31 31.09
C ASP A 180 -3.76 1.00 30.35
N GLY A 181 -4.81 1.56 29.72
CA GLY A 181 -4.75 2.85 29.02
C GLY A 181 -4.33 2.75 27.56
N LEU A 182 -4.01 1.57 27.04
CA LEU A 182 -3.87 1.34 25.61
C LEU A 182 -5.16 0.70 25.07
N GLU A 183 -5.66 1.26 23.96
CA GLU A 183 -6.89 0.78 23.31
C GLU A 183 -6.59 0.17 21.95
N PRO A 184 -7.23 -0.96 21.59
CA PRO A 184 -7.04 -1.56 20.26
C PRO A 184 -7.87 -0.83 19.21
N VAL A 185 -7.25 -0.56 18.07
CA VAL A 185 -7.93 -0.16 16.84
C VAL A 185 -7.66 -1.20 15.76
N THR A 186 -8.72 -1.80 15.25
CA THR A 186 -8.69 -2.86 14.24
C THR A 186 -10.06 -3.00 13.58
N SER A 187 -10.08 -3.66 12.42
CA SER A 187 -11.33 -4.11 11.78
C SER A 187 -11.74 -5.52 12.16
N LEU A 188 -10.95 -6.25 12.97
CA LEU A 188 -11.33 -7.58 13.47
C LEU A 188 -12.63 -7.54 14.28
N VAL A 189 -13.39 -8.59 14.14
CA VAL A 189 -14.63 -8.78 14.91
C VAL A 189 -14.30 -9.08 16.37
N LYS A 190 -14.84 -8.27 17.29
CA LYS A 190 -14.70 -8.54 18.74
C LYS A 190 -15.44 -9.83 19.10
N GLY A 191 -14.74 -10.71 19.84
CA GLY A 191 -15.30 -11.89 20.47
C GLY A 191 -16.07 -11.55 21.75
N ILE A 192 -16.50 -12.59 22.48
CA ILE A 192 -17.15 -12.43 23.78
C ILE A 192 -16.07 -12.17 24.83
N GLN A 193 -16.15 -11.02 25.49
CA GLN A 193 -15.22 -10.64 26.56
C GLN A 193 -15.36 -11.59 27.76
N ASP A 194 -14.24 -12.07 28.27
CA ASP A 194 -14.20 -12.81 29.54
C ASP A 194 -14.22 -11.83 30.71
N VAL A 195 -15.31 -11.84 31.47
CA VAL A 195 -15.48 -10.94 32.62
C VAL A 195 -14.45 -11.14 33.73
N ASN A 196 -13.76 -12.30 33.74
CA ASN A 196 -12.70 -12.59 34.70
C ASN A 196 -11.31 -12.15 34.24
N ARG A 197 -11.18 -11.72 33.00
CA ARG A 197 -9.94 -11.22 32.39
C ARG A 197 -10.22 -9.92 31.64
N PRO A 198 -10.58 -8.84 32.35
CA PRO A 198 -10.99 -7.58 31.73
C PRO A 198 -9.84 -6.91 30.93
N GLU A 199 -8.59 -7.24 31.23
CA GLU A 199 -7.40 -6.76 30.54
C GLU A 199 -7.10 -7.51 29.22
N THR A 200 -7.92 -8.52 28.88
CA THR A 200 -7.71 -9.35 27.69
C THR A 200 -8.79 -9.08 26.66
N ASP A 201 -8.43 -8.45 25.55
CA ASP A 201 -9.30 -8.33 24.40
C ASP A 201 -9.39 -9.66 23.65
N ILE A 202 -10.59 -9.99 23.15
CA ILE A 202 -10.83 -11.18 22.35
C ILE A 202 -11.29 -10.75 20.96
N PHE A 203 -10.61 -11.24 19.93
CA PHE A 203 -11.00 -11.07 18.52
C PHE A 203 -11.16 -12.43 17.87
N VAL A 204 -11.96 -12.48 16.79
CA VAL A 204 -12.25 -13.72 16.07
C VAL A 204 -12.15 -13.52 14.57
N ALA A 205 -11.64 -14.55 13.88
CA ALA A 205 -11.53 -14.63 12.45
C ALA A 205 -12.00 -16.00 11.96
N ASN A 206 -12.57 -16.10 10.74
CA ASN A 206 -13.10 -17.36 10.23
C ASN A 206 -12.00 -18.27 9.66
N ARG A 207 -10.86 -17.70 9.27
CA ARG A 207 -9.69 -18.39 8.71
C ARG A 207 -8.44 -17.57 8.94
N TYR A 208 -7.26 -18.17 8.73
CA TYR A 208 -5.97 -17.53 8.95
C TYR A 208 -5.78 -16.25 8.12
N PHE A 209 -6.20 -16.25 6.86
CA PHE A 209 -6.12 -15.06 6.02
C PHE A 209 -6.77 -13.84 6.68
N GLU A 210 -7.96 -14.00 7.30
CA GLU A 210 -8.63 -12.90 8.01
C GLU A 210 -7.86 -12.43 9.26
N VAL A 211 -7.03 -13.28 9.87
CA VAL A 211 -6.15 -12.87 10.97
C VAL A 211 -5.13 -11.86 10.47
N ILE A 212 -4.41 -12.20 9.41
CA ILE A 212 -3.30 -11.36 8.91
C ILE A 212 -3.79 -10.14 8.10
N ASP A 213 -4.99 -10.21 7.54
CA ASP A 213 -5.63 -9.11 6.79
C ASP A 213 -6.25 -8.02 7.70
N ASN A 214 -6.10 -8.15 9.01
CA ASN A 214 -6.67 -7.20 9.96
C ASN A 214 -5.64 -6.82 11.03
N PRO A 215 -4.78 -5.84 10.76
CA PRO A 215 -3.82 -5.32 11.73
C PRO A 215 -4.52 -4.72 12.95
N ILE A 216 -3.79 -4.70 14.06
CA ILE A 216 -4.25 -4.08 15.31
C ILE A 216 -3.18 -3.10 15.78
N MET A 217 -3.57 -1.86 16.04
CA MET A 217 -2.72 -0.92 16.76
C MET A 217 -3.23 -0.73 18.18
N TYR A 218 -2.41 -1.06 19.18
CA TYR A 218 -2.64 -0.70 20.57
C TYR A 218 -1.86 0.56 20.91
N SER A 219 -2.58 1.61 21.29
CA SER A 219 -1.96 2.88 21.70
C SER A 219 -2.93 3.66 22.59
N ASN A 220 -2.52 4.85 23.04
CA ASN A 220 -3.46 5.86 23.48
C ASN A 220 -3.84 6.71 22.24
N PRO A 221 -4.82 6.30 21.45
CA PRO A 221 -5.01 6.83 20.12
C PRO A 221 -5.78 8.15 20.13
N SER A 222 -5.48 8.99 19.14
CA SER A 222 -6.45 9.96 18.67
C SER A 222 -7.32 9.27 17.62
N THR A 223 -8.61 9.09 17.88
CA THR A 223 -9.54 8.37 17.01
C THR A 223 -10.75 9.22 16.69
N GLU A 224 -11.13 9.26 15.43
CA GLU A 224 -12.35 9.88 14.93
C GLU A 224 -13.14 8.90 14.07
N THR A 225 -14.46 9.01 14.12
CA THR A 225 -15.36 8.26 13.26
C THR A 225 -16.21 9.19 12.41
N PHE A 226 -16.53 8.77 11.19
CA PHE A 226 -17.42 9.49 10.30
C PHE A 226 -18.10 8.51 9.33
N GLN A 227 -19.18 8.99 8.69
CA GLN A 227 -19.96 8.16 7.79
C GLN A 227 -19.78 8.63 6.36
N VAL A 228 -19.41 7.70 5.47
CA VAL A 228 -19.36 7.91 4.02
C VAL A 228 -20.40 7.01 3.37
N ASN A 229 -21.57 7.58 3.05
CA ASN A 229 -22.77 6.84 2.62
C ASN A 229 -23.10 5.71 3.63
N ASP A 230 -22.92 4.45 3.23
CA ASP A 230 -23.20 3.28 4.05
C ASP A 230 -21.92 2.65 4.68
N ILE A 231 -20.77 3.30 4.52
CA ILE A 231 -19.49 2.88 5.10
C ILE A 231 -19.21 3.68 6.36
N ALA A 232 -19.05 3.02 7.49
CA ALA A 232 -18.54 3.63 8.72
C ALA A 232 -17.00 3.67 8.64
N VAL A 233 -16.40 4.84 8.71
CA VAL A 233 -14.94 5.02 8.67
C VAL A 233 -14.42 5.34 10.05
N THR A 234 -13.36 4.65 10.46
CA THR A 234 -12.59 4.95 11.66
C THR A 234 -11.20 5.41 11.25
N LEU A 235 -10.82 6.63 11.64
CA LEU A 235 -9.47 7.16 11.49
C LEU A 235 -8.80 7.14 12.86
N SER A 236 -7.72 6.39 13.00
CA SER A 236 -6.89 6.34 14.21
C SER A 236 -5.48 6.83 13.91
N VAL A 237 -4.98 7.74 14.73
CA VAL A 237 -3.68 8.39 14.54
C VAL A 237 -2.83 8.16 15.78
N TYR A 238 -1.69 7.52 15.61
CA TYR A 238 -0.59 7.54 16.57
C TYR A 238 0.43 8.60 16.15
N SER A 239 0.69 9.55 17.04
CA SER A 239 1.61 10.67 16.84
C SER A 239 2.46 10.77 18.10
N PRO A 240 3.71 10.27 18.11
CA PRO A 240 4.52 10.12 19.32
C PRO A 240 4.80 11.46 20.03
N ASN A 241 4.94 12.55 19.29
CA ASN A 241 5.12 13.90 19.83
C ASN A 241 3.81 14.72 19.91
N GLY A 242 2.68 14.12 19.50
CA GLY A 242 1.36 14.75 19.54
C GLY A 242 1.20 15.92 18.56
N LEU A 243 1.96 15.94 17.45
CA LEU A 243 1.88 16.99 16.43
C LEU A 243 0.58 16.92 15.64
N PHE A 244 0.04 15.72 15.48
CA PHE A 244 -1.18 15.48 14.70
C PHE A 244 -2.21 14.68 15.50
N THR A 245 -3.48 14.91 15.18
CA THR A 245 -4.61 14.18 15.74
C THR A 245 -5.58 13.76 14.64
N ALA A 246 -6.38 12.73 14.89
CA ALA A 246 -7.43 12.32 13.96
C ALA A 246 -8.41 13.47 13.67
N ALA A 247 -8.73 14.29 14.67
CA ALA A 247 -9.59 15.46 14.50
C ALA A 247 -9.01 16.49 13.53
N SER A 248 -7.67 16.67 13.51
CA SER A 248 -7.00 17.62 12.60
C SER A 248 -7.01 17.16 11.14
N LEU A 249 -7.12 15.86 10.85
CA LEU A 249 -7.08 15.26 9.51
C LEU A 249 -8.47 14.86 8.99
N LYS A 250 -9.46 14.69 9.88
CA LYS A 250 -10.79 14.16 9.58
C LYS A 250 -11.48 14.87 8.42
N ALA A 251 -11.51 16.20 8.41
CA ALA A 251 -12.30 16.96 7.43
C ALA A 251 -11.82 16.72 5.99
N GLY A 252 -10.50 16.69 5.77
CA GLY A 252 -9.91 16.39 4.47
C GLY A 252 -10.15 14.94 4.06
N MET A 253 -9.93 13.99 4.98
CA MET A 253 -10.16 12.57 4.76
C MET A 253 -11.62 12.28 4.40
N GLU A 254 -12.58 12.83 5.13
CA GLU A 254 -14.00 12.67 4.85
C GLU A 254 -14.37 13.24 3.48
N LYS A 255 -13.85 14.41 3.10
CA LYS A 255 -14.08 15.01 1.78
C LYS A 255 -13.57 14.10 0.66
N MET A 256 -12.36 13.58 0.79
CA MET A 256 -11.73 12.69 -0.18
C MET A 256 -12.53 11.40 -0.34
N MET A 257 -12.83 10.69 0.75
CA MET A 257 -13.56 9.41 0.71
C MET A 257 -15.00 9.56 0.21
N ARG A 258 -15.67 10.70 0.43
CA ARG A 258 -16.97 10.99 -0.19
C ARG A 258 -16.86 11.12 -1.71
N GLY A 259 -15.80 11.76 -2.20
CA GLY A 259 -15.51 11.82 -3.64
C GLY A 259 -15.27 10.43 -4.24
N GLN A 260 -14.47 9.61 -3.59
CA GLN A 260 -14.23 8.23 -4.02
C GLN A 260 -15.51 7.38 -4.06
N LYS A 261 -16.34 7.45 -3.02
CA LYS A 261 -17.60 6.72 -2.99
C LYS A 261 -18.59 7.23 -4.02
N ALA A 262 -18.61 8.54 -4.31
CA ALA A 262 -19.42 9.11 -5.40
C ALA A 262 -18.95 8.58 -6.78
N PHE A 263 -17.64 8.47 -6.99
CA PHE A 263 -17.05 7.87 -8.19
C PHE A 263 -17.41 6.38 -8.33
N LEU A 264 -17.26 5.58 -7.28
CA LEU A 264 -17.55 4.15 -7.30
C LEU A 264 -19.06 3.85 -7.48
N GLY A 265 -19.94 4.74 -7.01
CA GLY A 265 -21.39 4.55 -7.08
C GLY A 265 -21.84 3.31 -6.29
N ASP A 266 -22.41 2.33 -7.01
CA ASP A 266 -23.01 1.13 -6.41
C ASP A 266 -22.01 0.06 -5.95
N ILE A 267 -20.72 0.21 -6.25
CA ILE A 267 -19.70 -0.70 -5.70
C ILE A 267 -19.67 -0.53 -4.19
N ASN A 268 -19.94 -1.61 -3.48
CA ASN A 268 -20.07 -1.62 -2.03
C ASN A 268 -19.59 -2.96 -1.46
N SER A 269 -18.29 -3.10 -1.29
CA SER A 269 -17.65 -4.33 -0.81
C SER A 269 -17.48 -4.35 0.72
N THR A 270 -17.54 -3.18 1.39
CA THR A 270 -17.38 -3.12 2.85
C THR A 270 -18.41 -2.20 3.51
N LYS A 271 -18.74 -2.47 4.77
CA LYS A 271 -19.60 -1.63 5.63
C LYS A 271 -18.84 -0.80 6.63
N HIS A 272 -17.58 -1.10 6.84
CA HIS A 272 -16.67 -0.33 7.69
C HIS A 272 -15.28 -0.31 7.05
N TYR A 273 -14.53 0.73 7.34
CA TYR A 273 -13.15 0.88 6.89
C TYR A 273 -12.33 1.58 7.97
N THR A 274 -11.22 0.97 8.35
CA THR A 274 -10.35 1.49 9.41
C THR A 274 -9.05 1.98 8.79
N ILE A 275 -8.71 3.24 9.02
CA ILE A 275 -7.44 3.85 8.64
C ILE A 275 -6.58 3.92 9.90
N ILE A 276 -5.50 3.16 9.93
CA ILE A 276 -4.51 3.14 11.00
C ILE A 276 -3.32 3.96 10.52
N LEU A 277 -3.17 5.17 11.03
CA LEU A 277 -2.06 6.06 10.72
C LEU A 277 -1.04 6.03 11.85
N TYR A 278 0.15 5.51 11.53
CA TYR A 278 1.32 5.54 12.39
C TYR A 278 2.27 6.64 11.91
N LEU A 279 2.54 7.64 12.76
CA LEU A 279 3.50 8.68 12.45
C LEU A 279 4.82 8.34 13.15
N SER A 280 5.85 8.10 12.31
CA SER A 280 7.18 7.73 12.77
C SER A 280 7.95 8.95 13.28
N ASN A 281 8.65 8.80 14.40
CA ASN A 281 9.54 9.82 14.91
C ASN A 281 10.94 9.69 14.27
N MET A 282 11.25 10.59 13.33
CA MET A 282 12.53 10.60 12.61
C MET A 282 13.75 10.91 13.48
N ASP A 283 13.55 11.35 14.73
CA ASP A 283 14.64 11.64 15.68
C ASP A 283 15.00 10.41 16.55
N ASP A 284 14.17 9.34 16.49
CA ASP A 284 14.37 8.08 17.21
C ASP A 284 14.69 6.95 16.23
N ASN A 285 15.06 5.76 16.76
CA ASN A 285 15.10 4.52 15.99
C ASN A 285 13.66 4.02 15.86
N ASP A 286 13.04 4.21 14.71
CA ASP A 286 11.62 3.97 14.44
C ASP A 286 11.44 3.59 12.96
N ALA A 287 10.21 3.38 12.53
CA ALA A 287 9.85 3.05 11.14
C ALA A 287 10.45 4.02 10.12
N ILE A 288 11.13 3.51 9.10
CA ILE A 288 11.85 4.31 8.08
C ILE A 288 11.31 4.15 6.66
N GLY A 289 10.48 3.14 6.39
CA GLY A 289 9.81 2.91 5.10
C GLY A 289 8.41 3.50 5.10
N PHE A 290 8.16 4.54 4.27
CA PHE A 290 6.88 5.25 4.26
C PHE A 290 5.99 4.81 3.11
N GLY A 291 4.67 4.79 3.36
CA GLY A 291 3.65 4.34 2.41
C GLY A 291 2.43 3.76 3.12
N ALA A 292 1.74 2.84 2.46
CA ALA A 292 0.63 2.12 3.05
C ALA A 292 0.57 0.66 2.60
N LEU A 293 -0.29 -0.11 3.27
CA LEU A 293 -0.63 -1.48 2.92
C LEU A 293 -2.14 -1.65 3.02
N GLU A 294 -2.71 -2.16 1.94
CA GLU A 294 -4.12 -2.44 1.80
C GLU A 294 -4.58 -3.68 2.58
N HIS A 295 -5.82 -3.64 3.05
CA HIS A 295 -6.55 -4.76 3.64
C HIS A 295 -8.04 -4.65 3.28
N HIS A 296 -8.79 -5.75 3.37
CA HIS A 296 -10.22 -5.79 2.98
C HIS A 296 -11.09 -4.72 3.66
N THR A 297 -10.77 -4.37 4.89
CA THR A 297 -11.58 -3.43 5.68
C THR A 297 -10.73 -2.40 6.41
N SER A 298 -9.44 -2.31 6.08
CA SER A 298 -8.53 -1.34 6.70
C SER A 298 -7.33 -1.02 5.80
N THR A 299 -6.56 -0.04 6.19
CA THR A 299 -5.20 0.22 5.69
C THR A 299 -4.31 0.65 6.83
N VAL A 300 -3.04 0.25 6.77
CA VAL A 300 -1.97 0.76 7.63
C VAL A 300 -1.17 1.78 6.83
N VAL A 301 -1.09 3.00 7.32
CA VAL A 301 -0.31 4.08 6.72
C VAL A 301 0.80 4.47 7.68
N VAL A 302 2.04 4.49 7.19
CA VAL A 302 3.21 4.95 7.95
C VAL A 302 3.81 6.16 7.25
N MET A 303 3.93 7.29 7.97
CA MET A 303 4.48 8.55 7.46
C MET A 303 5.41 9.20 8.50
N PRO A 304 6.35 10.06 8.10
CA PRO A 304 7.16 10.80 9.08
C PRO A 304 6.32 11.85 9.79
N GLU A 305 6.50 11.96 11.12
CA GLU A 305 5.78 12.96 11.92
C GLU A 305 6.32 14.39 11.69
N GLN A 306 7.62 14.54 11.41
CA GLN A 306 8.30 15.84 11.29
C GLN A 306 8.18 16.46 9.88
N ILE A 307 7.00 16.42 9.29
CA ILE A 307 6.71 17.13 8.03
C ILE A 307 5.61 18.18 8.24
N SER A 308 5.46 19.12 7.30
CA SER A 308 4.40 20.13 7.43
C SER A 308 3.02 19.46 7.33
N LYS A 309 2.02 20.12 7.93
CA LYS A 309 0.65 19.62 7.90
C LYS A 309 0.13 19.46 6.47
N GLU A 310 0.40 20.43 5.63
CA GLU A 310 -0.04 20.46 4.24
C GLU A 310 0.53 19.26 3.46
N ARG A 311 1.83 18.99 3.63
CA ARG A 311 2.49 17.83 3.02
C ARG A 311 1.98 16.51 3.56
N LEU A 312 1.74 16.43 4.87
CA LEU A 312 1.18 15.23 5.48
C LEU A 312 -0.24 14.96 4.95
N GLU A 313 -1.09 15.99 4.89
CA GLU A 313 -2.44 15.88 4.36
C GLU A 313 -2.42 15.42 2.89
N GLU A 314 -1.60 16.01 2.05
CA GLU A 314 -1.44 15.62 0.64
C GLU A 314 -0.98 14.16 0.50
N ALA A 315 0.11 13.78 1.18
CA ALA A 315 0.64 12.43 1.12
C ALA A 315 -0.36 11.38 1.61
N ILE A 316 -1.05 11.64 2.74
CA ILE A 316 -2.05 10.71 3.28
C ILE A 316 -3.24 10.61 2.34
N PHE A 317 -3.70 11.72 1.75
CA PHE A 317 -4.87 11.70 0.89
C PHE A 317 -4.61 10.92 -0.39
N ASP A 318 -3.47 11.13 -1.04
CA ASP A 318 -3.12 10.38 -2.24
C ASP A 318 -2.90 8.89 -1.92
N THR A 319 -2.21 8.59 -0.83
CA THR A 319 -1.96 7.21 -0.38
C THR A 319 -3.26 6.50 0.01
N VAL A 320 -4.08 7.07 0.91
CA VAL A 320 -5.35 6.44 1.31
C VAL A 320 -6.33 6.38 0.14
N ALA A 321 -6.24 7.32 -0.83
CA ALA A 321 -7.05 7.24 -2.03
C ALA A 321 -6.71 5.99 -2.86
N HIS A 322 -5.43 5.66 -2.99
CA HIS A 322 -4.97 4.45 -3.64
C HIS A 322 -5.47 3.20 -2.88
N GLU A 323 -5.18 3.13 -1.57
CA GLU A 323 -5.54 2.00 -0.71
C GLU A 323 -7.05 1.73 -0.66
N PHE A 324 -7.86 2.77 -0.60
CA PHE A 324 -9.30 2.60 -0.58
C PHE A 324 -9.85 1.99 -1.87
N PHE A 325 -9.23 2.25 -3.02
CA PHE A 325 -9.66 1.63 -4.28
C PHE A 325 -9.34 0.13 -4.37
N HIS A 326 -8.47 -0.39 -3.51
CA HIS A 326 -8.26 -1.83 -3.39
C HIS A 326 -9.53 -2.59 -2.97
N ILE A 327 -10.55 -1.93 -2.39
CA ILE A 327 -11.86 -2.56 -2.16
C ILE A 327 -12.50 -3.10 -3.47
N VAL A 328 -12.09 -2.58 -4.62
CA VAL A 328 -12.55 -3.04 -5.94
C VAL A 328 -11.69 -4.22 -6.42
N THR A 329 -10.37 -4.06 -6.34
CA THR A 329 -9.37 -5.07 -6.77
C THR A 329 -8.05 -4.85 -6.02
N PRO A 330 -7.39 -5.88 -5.45
CA PRO A 330 -7.75 -7.30 -5.51
C PRO A 330 -8.75 -7.76 -4.44
N LEU A 331 -9.33 -6.89 -3.61
CA LEU A 331 -10.13 -7.33 -2.46
C LEU A 331 -11.51 -7.87 -2.86
N THR A 332 -12.12 -7.35 -3.93
CA THR A 332 -13.38 -7.90 -4.48
C THR A 332 -13.13 -8.72 -5.74
N VAL A 333 -12.44 -8.15 -6.73
CA VAL A 333 -12.13 -8.85 -8.00
C VAL A 333 -10.68 -9.33 -7.94
N HIS A 334 -10.48 -10.62 -7.72
CA HIS A 334 -9.15 -11.22 -7.54
C HIS A 334 -9.07 -12.63 -8.12
N SER A 335 -7.84 -13.12 -8.27
CA SER A 335 -7.54 -14.45 -8.79
C SER A 335 -7.55 -15.53 -7.70
N ASN A 336 -7.54 -16.80 -8.13
CA ASN A 336 -7.35 -17.94 -7.23
C ASN A 336 -6.04 -17.83 -6.43
N GLU A 337 -4.99 -17.26 -7.01
CA GLU A 337 -3.68 -17.08 -6.39
C GLU A 337 -3.75 -16.14 -5.18
N ILE A 338 -4.64 -15.13 -5.23
CA ILE A 338 -4.89 -14.23 -4.09
C ILE A 338 -5.85 -14.87 -3.09
N GLN A 339 -6.94 -15.51 -3.55
CA GLN A 339 -7.93 -16.14 -2.66
C GLN A 339 -7.33 -17.20 -1.75
N TYR A 340 -6.41 -18.01 -2.31
CA TYR A 340 -5.74 -19.12 -1.63
C TYR A 340 -4.23 -18.88 -1.61
N PHE A 341 -3.83 -17.73 -1.10
CA PHE A 341 -2.44 -17.31 -1.10
C PHE A 341 -1.58 -18.23 -0.22
N ASP A 342 -0.52 -18.78 -0.79
CA ASP A 342 0.49 -19.56 -0.04
C ASP A 342 1.57 -18.60 0.46
N PHE A 343 1.55 -18.28 1.75
CA PHE A 343 2.44 -17.29 2.39
C PHE A 343 3.92 -17.70 2.40
N ASN A 344 4.22 -18.97 2.17
CA ASN A 344 5.60 -19.48 2.18
C ASN A 344 6.12 -19.90 0.79
N HIS A 345 5.20 -20.18 -0.15
CA HIS A 345 5.51 -20.51 -1.54
C HIS A 345 4.57 -19.74 -2.49
N PRO A 346 4.60 -18.41 -2.47
CA PRO A 346 3.62 -17.59 -3.17
C PRO A 346 3.65 -17.81 -4.68
N LYS A 347 2.46 -17.87 -5.25
CA LYS A 347 2.26 -17.78 -6.70
C LYS A 347 1.63 -16.42 -6.97
N MET A 348 2.36 -15.55 -7.65
CA MET A 348 1.86 -14.22 -7.98
C MET A 348 0.92 -14.28 -9.18
N SER A 349 -0.14 -13.47 -9.11
CA SER A 349 -1.04 -13.26 -10.24
C SER A 349 -0.34 -12.50 -11.38
N MET A 350 -0.76 -12.73 -12.61
CA MET A 350 -0.27 -11.99 -13.76
C MET A 350 -0.98 -10.64 -13.98
N HIS A 351 -1.80 -10.19 -13.03
CA HIS A 351 -2.72 -9.06 -13.22
C HIS A 351 -2.43 -7.83 -12.35
N LEU A 352 -1.13 -7.53 -12.05
CA LEU A 352 -0.77 -6.29 -11.35
C LEU A 352 -1.18 -5.01 -12.11
N TRP A 353 -1.35 -5.10 -13.45
CA TRP A 353 -1.94 -4.03 -14.25
C TRP A 353 -3.36 -3.68 -13.78
N MET A 354 -4.09 -4.66 -13.23
CA MET A 354 -5.43 -4.47 -12.69
C MET A 354 -5.36 -4.14 -11.19
N TYR A 355 -4.57 -4.88 -10.40
CA TYR A 355 -4.55 -4.70 -8.94
C TYR A 355 -3.99 -3.34 -8.55
N GLU A 356 -2.76 -3.05 -8.96
CA GLU A 356 -2.09 -1.79 -8.66
C GLU A 356 -2.40 -0.70 -9.71
N GLY A 357 -2.42 -1.12 -10.98
CA GLY A 357 -2.63 -0.18 -12.07
C GLY A 357 -4.03 0.44 -12.08
N THR A 358 -5.09 -0.32 -11.75
CA THR A 358 -6.45 0.24 -11.69
C THR A 358 -6.63 1.14 -10.48
N THR A 359 -6.13 0.73 -9.31
CA THR A 359 -6.22 1.52 -8.08
C THR A 359 -5.51 2.85 -8.22
N GLU A 360 -4.29 2.83 -8.76
CA GLU A 360 -3.51 4.03 -9.02
C GLU A 360 -4.16 4.94 -10.10
N TYR A 361 -4.70 4.35 -11.15
CA TYR A 361 -5.46 5.10 -12.15
C TYR A 361 -6.72 5.72 -11.55
N PHE A 362 -7.47 4.99 -10.74
CA PHE A 362 -8.68 5.49 -10.09
C PHE A 362 -8.36 6.56 -9.06
N ALA A 363 -7.25 6.45 -8.32
CA ALA A 363 -6.80 7.46 -7.37
C ALA A 363 -6.55 8.83 -8.03
N ASN A 364 -6.22 8.85 -9.32
CA ASN A 364 -6.09 10.08 -10.11
C ASN A 364 -7.40 10.45 -10.83
N LEU A 365 -8.08 9.49 -11.48
CA LEU A 365 -9.26 9.75 -12.29
C LEU A 365 -10.44 10.28 -11.48
N PHE A 366 -10.69 9.75 -10.26
CA PHE A 366 -11.80 10.23 -9.43
C PHE A 366 -11.64 11.71 -9.06
N GLN A 367 -10.42 12.19 -8.88
CA GLN A 367 -10.17 13.57 -8.49
C GLN A 367 -10.61 14.56 -9.57
N ILE A 368 -10.29 14.27 -10.84
CA ILE A 368 -10.77 15.11 -11.94
C ILE A 368 -12.28 14.94 -12.16
N GLN A 369 -12.83 13.74 -12.10
CA GLN A 369 -14.26 13.49 -12.29
C GLN A 369 -15.13 14.09 -11.18
N GLN A 370 -14.58 14.25 -9.97
CA GLN A 370 -15.25 14.91 -8.84
C GLN A 370 -14.89 16.41 -8.71
N GLY A 371 -14.12 16.97 -9.64
CA GLY A 371 -13.71 18.37 -9.64
C GLY A 371 -12.81 18.77 -8.46
N LEU A 372 -12.00 17.84 -7.96
CA LEU A 372 -11.05 18.06 -6.88
C LEU A 372 -9.72 18.63 -7.38
N ILE A 373 -9.37 18.34 -8.64
CA ILE A 373 -8.21 18.87 -9.36
C ILE A 373 -8.63 19.43 -10.72
N THR A 374 -7.76 20.21 -11.35
CA THR A 374 -8.00 20.76 -12.69
C THR A 374 -7.62 19.75 -13.79
N GLU A 375 -8.03 20.01 -15.04
CA GLU A 375 -7.58 19.22 -16.19
C GLU A 375 -6.06 19.30 -16.34
N GLU A 376 -5.45 20.47 -16.10
CA GLU A 376 -4.01 20.67 -16.17
C GLU A 376 -3.27 19.82 -15.14
N ASP A 377 -3.73 19.80 -13.89
CA ASP A 377 -3.15 18.94 -12.84
C ASP A 377 -3.23 17.46 -13.20
N PHE A 378 -4.38 17.02 -13.75
CA PHE A 378 -4.55 15.63 -14.18
C PHE A 378 -3.63 15.26 -15.33
N TYR A 379 -3.49 16.14 -16.32
CA TYR A 379 -2.59 15.93 -17.46
C TYR A 379 -1.12 15.92 -17.02
N GLN A 380 -0.75 16.78 -16.10
CA GLN A 380 0.59 16.80 -15.52
C GLN A 380 0.91 15.47 -14.83
N ARG A 381 0.03 14.97 -13.99
CA ARG A 381 0.19 13.67 -13.30
C ARG A 381 0.39 12.52 -14.31
N LEU A 382 -0.35 12.51 -15.41
CA LEU A 382 -0.17 11.51 -16.47
C LEU A 382 1.20 11.64 -17.17
N MET A 383 1.65 12.86 -17.45
CA MET A 383 2.97 13.09 -18.04
C MET A 383 4.10 12.65 -17.09
N GLU A 384 3.98 12.95 -15.80
CA GLU A 384 4.93 12.48 -14.78
C GLU A 384 5.01 10.96 -14.72
N LYS A 385 3.85 10.27 -14.78
CA LYS A 385 3.82 8.80 -14.84
C LYS A 385 4.53 8.26 -16.08
N ILE A 386 4.34 8.90 -17.25
CA ILE A 386 5.05 8.52 -18.47
C ILE A 386 6.57 8.69 -18.28
N GLU A 387 7.02 9.82 -17.72
CA GLU A 387 8.46 10.05 -17.51
C GLU A 387 9.04 9.06 -16.49
N ARG A 388 8.34 8.80 -15.38
CA ARG A 388 8.79 7.80 -14.39
C ARG A 388 8.78 6.39 -14.98
N SER A 389 7.78 6.02 -15.78
CA SER A 389 7.73 4.69 -16.40
C SER A 389 8.90 4.41 -17.34
N LYS A 390 9.50 5.44 -17.95
CA LYS A 390 10.69 5.33 -18.83
C LYS A 390 11.96 4.96 -18.07
N THR A 391 11.99 5.10 -16.74
CA THR A 391 13.14 4.68 -15.92
C THR A 391 13.21 3.16 -15.76
N TYR A 392 12.14 2.44 -16.11
CA TYR A 392 12.00 0.99 -16.09
C TYR A 392 12.08 0.40 -17.50
N ASP A 393 12.09 -0.94 -17.62
CA ASP A 393 12.09 -1.61 -18.92
C ASP A 393 10.68 -1.55 -19.57
N ASP A 394 10.47 -0.57 -20.42
CA ASP A 394 9.21 -0.37 -21.14
C ASP A 394 8.86 -1.49 -22.13
N ARG A 395 9.83 -2.36 -22.48
CA ARG A 395 9.64 -3.54 -23.35
C ARG A 395 9.44 -4.83 -22.59
N MET A 396 9.39 -4.79 -21.27
CA MET A 396 9.06 -5.96 -20.48
C MET A 396 7.57 -6.27 -20.59
N SER A 397 7.22 -7.54 -20.87
CA SER A 397 5.82 -7.99 -20.80
C SER A 397 5.28 -7.77 -19.40
N PHE A 398 4.17 -7.03 -19.29
CA PHE A 398 3.64 -6.66 -17.97
C PHE A 398 3.11 -7.87 -17.20
N ILE A 399 2.45 -8.82 -17.88
CA ILE A 399 1.97 -10.03 -17.24
C ILE A 399 3.10 -10.97 -16.80
N VAL A 400 4.21 -11.02 -17.57
CA VAL A 400 5.38 -11.83 -17.19
C VAL A 400 6.08 -11.18 -15.99
N MET A 401 6.22 -9.86 -15.98
CA MET A 401 6.72 -9.12 -14.81
C MET A 401 5.86 -9.39 -13.57
N SER A 402 4.55 -9.24 -13.68
CA SER A 402 3.62 -9.45 -12.58
C SER A 402 3.76 -10.83 -11.95
N LYS A 403 3.77 -11.86 -12.80
CA LYS A 403 3.85 -13.26 -12.36
C LYS A 403 5.17 -13.60 -11.65
N ASN A 404 6.26 -12.92 -12.01
CA ASN A 404 7.60 -13.20 -11.51
C ASN A 404 8.16 -12.05 -10.65
N ILE A 405 7.29 -11.22 -10.09
CA ILE A 405 7.67 -9.95 -9.44
C ILE A 405 8.66 -10.11 -8.28
N LEU A 406 8.71 -11.27 -7.65
CA LEU A 406 9.65 -11.59 -6.57
C LEU A 406 11.05 -11.92 -7.07
N GLU A 407 11.25 -12.13 -8.38
CA GLU A 407 12.48 -12.60 -8.99
C GLU A 407 13.15 -11.52 -9.83
N GLU A 408 14.49 -11.55 -9.90
CA GLU A 408 15.24 -10.72 -10.85
C GLU A 408 15.10 -11.26 -12.30
N PRO A 409 15.01 -10.42 -13.32
CA PRO A 409 15.09 -8.94 -13.30
C PRO A 409 13.77 -8.21 -13.01
N TYR A 410 12.68 -8.93 -12.75
CA TYR A 410 11.34 -8.36 -12.63
C TYR A 410 11.17 -7.50 -11.37
N LYS A 411 11.79 -7.93 -10.26
CA LYS A 411 11.78 -7.21 -8.98
C LYS A 411 12.24 -5.74 -9.12
N LYS A 412 13.27 -5.48 -9.92
CA LYS A 412 13.74 -4.11 -10.19
C LYS A 412 12.74 -3.22 -10.90
N ASN A 413 11.76 -3.82 -11.57
CA ASN A 413 10.72 -3.09 -12.29
C ASN A 413 9.42 -2.98 -11.47
N TYR A 414 9.44 -3.35 -10.19
CA TYR A 414 8.23 -3.41 -9.35
C TYR A 414 7.47 -2.08 -9.37
N ALA A 415 8.11 -0.95 -9.09
CA ALA A 415 7.40 0.32 -9.01
C ALA A 415 6.71 0.75 -10.34
N ASN A 416 7.04 0.09 -11.46
CA ASN A 416 6.34 0.30 -12.74
C ASN A 416 4.90 -0.25 -12.73
N VAL A 417 4.49 -1.02 -11.71
CA VAL A 417 3.08 -1.44 -11.55
C VAL A 417 2.17 -0.24 -11.29
N TYR A 418 2.69 0.78 -10.60
CA TYR A 418 1.99 2.04 -10.33
C TYR A 418 2.05 3.01 -11.52
N GLU A 419 3.21 3.10 -12.19
CA GLU A 419 3.39 4.04 -13.29
C GLU A 419 2.77 3.50 -14.59
N LYS A 420 3.36 2.47 -15.19
CA LYS A 420 2.86 1.86 -16.42
C LYS A 420 1.52 1.14 -16.21
N GLY A 421 1.26 0.59 -15.03
CA GLY A 421 -0.02 -0.01 -14.70
C GLY A 421 -1.18 0.98 -14.80
N ALA A 422 -1.04 2.18 -14.24
CA ALA A 422 -2.03 3.25 -14.40
C ALA A 422 -2.20 3.70 -15.86
N LEU A 423 -1.09 3.79 -16.61
CA LEU A 423 -1.11 4.16 -18.03
C LEU A 423 -1.77 3.08 -18.92
N ILE A 424 -1.61 1.79 -18.57
CA ILE A 424 -2.36 0.69 -19.20
C ILE A 424 -3.87 0.90 -18.98
N ASN A 425 -4.28 1.22 -17.77
CA ASN A 425 -5.69 1.48 -17.46
C ASN A 425 -6.23 2.73 -18.14
N MET A 426 -5.45 3.80 -18.22
CA MET A 426 -5.79 4.99 -19.01
C MET A 426 -6.04 4.63 -20.48
N ALA A 427 -5.12 3.88 -21.11
CA ALA A 427 -5.25 3.47 -22.50
C ALA A 427 -6.46 2.55 -22.71
N LEU A 428 -6.70 1.61 -21.79
CA LEU A 428 -7.86 0.73 -21.78
C LEU A 428 -9.16 1.53 -21.63
N ASP A 429 -9.21 2.53 -20.74
CA ASP A 429 -10.36 3.38 -20.50
C ASP A 429 -10.74 4.19 -21.76
N ILE A 430 -9.75 4.82 -22.40
CA ILE A 430 -9.94 5.57 -23.65
C ILE A 430 -10.43 4.63 -24.77
N ASN A 431 -9.85 3.44 -24.93
CA ASN A 431 -10.29 2.46 -25.94
C ASN A 431 -11.73 1.99 -25.68
N LEU A 432 -12.08 1.66 -24.46
CA LEU A 432 -13.45 1.23 -24.11
C LEU A 432 -14.45 2.34 -24.39
N ARG A 433 -14.13 3.59 -24.03
CA ARG A 433 -14.99 4.75 -24.27
C ARG A 433 -15.12 5.05 -25.77
N GLU A 434 -14.05 4.98 -26.53
CA GLU A 434 -14.09 5.16 -27.98
C GLU A 434 -15.04 4.14 -28.64
N LEU A 435 -14.89 2.85 -28.30
CA LEU A 435 -15.70 1.76 -28.87
C LEU A 435 -17.15 1.77 -28.41
N SER A 436 -17.44 2.33 -27.24
CA SER A 436 -18.79 2.43 -26.69
C SER A 436 -19.49 3.76 -26.97
N GLY A 437 -18.84 4.72 -27.64
CA GLY A 437 -19.37 6.06 -27.82
C GLY A 437 -19.39 6.91 -26.54
N GLY A 438 -18.50 6.61 -25.59
CA GLY A 438 -18.32 7.33 -24.33
C GLY A 438 -18.93 6.65 -23.09
N GLU A 439 -19.77 5.61 -23.28
CA GLU A 439 -20.59 5.05 -22.20
C GLU A 439 -19.82 4.09 -21.25
N LYS A 440 -18.78 3.40 -21.74
CA LYS A 440 -18.08 2.34 -20.99
C LYS A 440 -16.61 2.69 -20.84
N GLY A 441 -16.14 2.73 -19.61
CA GLY A 441 -14.73 2.87 -19.26
C GLY A 441 -14.27 1.76 -18.31
N VAL A 442 -13.08 1.88 -17.73
CA VAL A 442 -12.51 0.89 -16.79
C VAL A 442 -13.39 0.75 -15.55
N LEU A 443 -14.00 1.84 -15.04
CA LEU A 443 -14.92 1.76 -13.91
C LEU A 443 -16.15 0.89 -14.23
N TRP A 444 -16.71 1.02 -15.46
CA TRP A 444 -17.78 0.14 -15.92
C TRP A 444 -17.31 -1.32 -15.97
N LEU A 445 -16.11 -1.57 -16.51
CA LEU A 445 -15.54 -2.93 -16.57
C LEU A 445 -15.39 -3.53 -15.17
N MET A 446 -14.85 -2.78 -14.21
CA MET A 446 -14.70 -3.24 -12.83
C MET A 446 -16.06 -3.51 -12.15
N LYS A 447 -17.09 -2.71 -12.45
CA LYS A 447 -18.47 -2.98 -12.01
C LYS A 447 -19.02 -4.29 -12.57
N GLU A 448 -18.80 -4.59 -13.84
CA GLU A 448 -19.24 -5.86 -14.44
C GLU A 448 -18.46 -7.05 -13.89
N LEU A 449 -17.15 -6.93 -13.70
CA LEU A 449 -16.34 -7.96 -13.05
C LEU A 449 -16.79 -8.21 -11.60
N SER A 450 -17.08 -7.16 -10.83
CA SER A 450 -17.58 -7.26 -9.44
C SER A 450 -18.96 -7.92 -9.33
N LYS A 451 -19.79 -7.90 -10.39
CA LYS A 451 -21.05 -8.66 -10.44
C LYS A 451 -20.81 -10.16 -10.66
N LYS A 452 -19.73 -10.51 -11.34
CA LYS A 452 -19.39 -11.89 -11.69
C LYS A 452 -18.54 -12.57 -10.62
N TYR A 453 -17.63 -11.84 -10.04
CA TYR A 453 -16.67 -12.25 -9.01
C TYR A 453 -16.95 -11.50 -7.71
N GLY A 454 -16.32 -11.91 -6.61
CA GLY A 454 -16.48 -11.28 -5.30
C GLY A 454 -15.48 -11.87 -4.32
N ASP A 455 -15.53 -11.40 -3.11
CA ASP A 455 -14.66 -11.76 -1.97
C ASP A 455 -14.52 -13.27 -1.67
N SER A 456 -15.45 -14.09 -2.17
CA SER A 456 -15.41 -15.56 -2.04
C SER A 456 -15.47 -16.30 -3.38
N LYS A 457 -15.38 -15.59 -4.49
CA LYS A 457 -15.47 -16.15 -5.84
C LYS A 457 -14.40 -15.58 -6.76
N PRO A 458 -13.18 -16.11 -6.68
CA PRO A 458 -12.07 -15.67 -7.51
C PRO A 458 -12.24 -16.03 -8.98
N PHE A 459 -11.45 -15.39 -9.84
CA PHE A 459 -11.32 -15.75 -11.24
C PHE A 459 -10.10 -16.68 -11.46
N GLU A 460 -10.11 -17.39 -12.58
CA GLU A 460 -8.95 -18.14 -13.08
C GLU A 460 -7.96 -17.16 -13.73
N ASP A 461 -6.73 -17.12 -13.20
CA ASP A 461 -5.71 -16.13 -13.57
C ASP A 461 -5.42 -16.10 -15.09
N ASP A 462 -5.32 -17.25 -15.73
CA ASP A 462 -5.05 -17.40 -17.16
C ASP A 462 -6.25 -17.11 -18.09
N LYS A 463 -7.45 -16.85 -17.56
CA LYS A 463 -8.67 -16.66 -18.35
C LYS A 463 -9.21 -15.23 -18.33
N LEU A 464 -8.78 -14.39 -17.38
CA LEU A 464 -9.38 -13.08 -17.15
C LEU A 464 -9.35 -12.20 -18.41
N ILE A 465 -8.23 -12.15 -19.14
CA ILE A 465 -8.11 -11.29 -20.34
C ILE A 465 -9.08 -11.75 -21.43
N ASP A 466 -9.21 -13.05 -21.68
CA ASP A 466 -10.17 -13.59 -22.65
C ASP A 466 -11.61 -13.27 -22.24
N GLU A 467 -11.89 -13.30 -20.95
CA GLU A 467 -13.21 -12.93 -20.42
C GLU A 467 -13.50 -11.43 -20.59
N ILE A 468 -12.51 -10.57 -20.33
CA ILE A 468 -12.63 -9.12 -20.57
C ILE A 468 -12.91 -8.85 -22.04
N ILE A 469 -12.20 -9.51 -22.96
CA ILE A 469 -12.43 -9.39 -24.41
C ILE A 469 -13.85 -9.83 -24.76
N ALA A 470 -14.31 -10.97 -24.22
CA ALA A 470 -15.66 -11.49 -24.46
C ALA A 470 -16.77 -10.59 -23.89
N MET A 471 -16.51 -9.87 -22.79
CA MET A 471 -17.45 -8.92 -22.16
C MET A 471 -17.46 -7.56 -22.84
N THR A 472 -16.41 -7.22 -23.59
CA THR A 472 -16.20 -5.90 -24.18
C THR A 472 -16.16 -5.99 -25.70
N TYR A 473 -15.01 -5.81 -26.31
CA TYR A 473 -14.81 -5.72 -27.75
C TYR A 473 -13.57 -6.50 -28.17
N THR A 474 -13.58 -7.09 -29.37
CA THR A 474 -12.44 -7.84 -29.92
C THR A 474 -11.18 -6.98 -30.09
N GLU A 475 -11.35 -5.69 -30.36
CA GLU A 475 -10.28 -4.70 -30.48
C GLU A 475 -9.49 -4.50 -29.17
N ILE A 476 -10.13 -4.75 -28.02
CA ILE A 476 -9.46 -4.74 -26.71
C ILE A 476 -8.45 -5.89 -26.63
N GLY A 477 -8.69 -7.01 -27.31
CA GLY A 477 -7.74 -8.12 -27.42
C GLY A 477 -6.45 -7.74 -28.11
N GLU A 478 -6.50 -6.89 -29.14
CA GLU A 478 -5.28 -6.38 -29.81
C GLU A 478 -4.44 -5.55 -28.86
N PHE A 479 -5.07 -4.66 -28.08
CA PHE A 479 -4.39 -3.86 -27.06
C PHE A 479 -3.69 -4.75 -26.00
N PHE A 480 -4.42 -5.72 -25.43
CA PHE A 480 -3.82 -6.63 -24.45
C PHE A 480 -2.66 -7.43 -25.04
N ASN A 481 -2.87 -8.03 -26.22
CA ASN A 481 -1.84 -8.85 -26.87
C ASN A 481 -0.58 -8.06 -27.24
N THR A 482 -0.71 -6.78 -27.56
CA THR A 482 0.39 -5.93 -28.00
C THR A 482 1.13 -5.27 -26.83
N ASN A 483 0.40 -4.67 -25.90
CA ASN A 483 0.97 -3.74 -24.92
C ASN A 483 1.05 -4.29 -23.49
N VAL A 484 0.30 -5.36 -23.16
CA VAL A 484 0.25 -5.92 -21.80
C VAL A 484 0.87 -7.32 -21.77
N ILE A 485 0.40 -8.23 -22.62
CA ILE A 485 0.96 -9.57 -22.81
C ILE A 485 2.27 -9.46 -23.61
N GLY A 486 2.23 -8.70 -24.70
CA GLY A 486 3.37 -8.44 -25.54
C GLY A 486 4.37 -7.45 -24.91
N ASN A 487 5.30 -7.01 -25.72
CA ASN A 487 6.41 -6.15 -25.30
C ASN A 487 6.49 -4.84 -26.10
N THR A 488 5.40 -4.44 -26.73
CA THR A 488 5.35 -3.18 -27.50
C THR A 488 4.96 -2.04 -26.55
N PRO A 489 5.77 -0.97 -26.46
CA PRO A 489 5.42 0.21 -25.71
C PRO A 489 4.09 0.83 -26.16
N ILE A 490 3.40 1.51 -25.25
CA ILE A 490 2.15 2.22 -25.55
C ILE A 490 2.50 3.47 -26.36
N ASP A 491 1.85 3.67 -27.50
CA ASP A 491 1.93 4.91 -28.29
C ASP A 491 1.02 5.98 -27.68
N TYR A 492 1.51 6.71 -26.69
CA TYR A 492 0.73 7.72 -25.98
C TYR A 492 0.23 8.83 -26.91
N ASP A 493 0.99 9.22 -27.93
CA ASP A 493 0.57 10.25 -28.90
C ASP A 493 -0.68 9.82 -29.69
N ALA A 494 -0.80 8.53 -30.00
CA ALA A 494 -2.00 7.99 -30.62
C ALA A 494 -3.23 8.13 -29.70
N TYR A 495 -3.07 7.90 -28.39
CA TYR A 495 -4.15 8.08 -27.41
C TYR A 495 -4.51 9.56 -27.20
N TRP A 496 -3.50 10.44 -27.13
CA TRP A 496 -3.75 11.88 -27.02
C TRP A 496 -4.58 12.40 -28.19
N LYS A 497 -4.25 11.98 -29.41
CA LYS A 497 -5.03 12.35 -30.61
C LYS A 497 -6.48 11.87 -30.53
N LYS A 498 -6.75 10.67 -29.98
CA LYS A 498 -8.14 10.18 -29.82
C LYS A 498 -9.00 11.12 -28.98
N VAL A 499 -8.44 11.68 -27.91
CA VAL A 499 -9.12 12.59 -26.98
C VAL A 499 -8.89 14.08 -27.30
N GLY A 500 -8.31 14.40 -28.47
CA GLY A 500 -8.09 15.78 -28.91
C GLY A 500 -7.09 16.54 -28.04
N LEU A 501 -6.04 15.83 -27.59
CA LEU A 501 -4.89 16.37 -26.87
C LEU A 501 -3.62 16.22 -27.72
N GLN A 502 -2.62 17.01 -27.39
CA GLN A 502 -1.27 16.93 -27.97
C GLN A 502 -0.24 17.35 -26.94
N THR A 503 0.99 16.85 -27.09
CA THR A 503 2.14 17.33 -26.33
C THR A 503 2.69 18.61 -26.98
N THR A 504 3.18 19.52 -26.14
CA THR A 504 3.86 20.75 -26.58
C THR A 504 5.01 21.06 -25.61
N GLU A 505 6.13 21.53 -26.16
CA GLU A 505 7.21 22.06 -25.36
C GLU A 505 6.86 23.49 -24.95
N GLN A 506 7.02 23.81 -23.67
CA GLN A 506 6.79 25.14 -23.11
C GLN A 506 7.91 25.47 -22.12
N GLU A 507 8.34 26.74 -22.15
CA GLU A 507 9.21 27.24 -21.08
C GLU A 507 8.39 27.61 -19.86
N GLU A 508 8.71 27.01 -18.72
CA GLU A 508 8.12 27.36 -17.44
C GLU A 508 9.13 28.02 -16.52
N ALA A 509 8.66 29.01 -15.77
CA ALA A 509 9.48 29.64 -14.75
C ALA A 509 9.75 28.65 -13.62
N THR A 510 11.00 28.55 -13.18
CA THR A 510 11.44 27.71 -12.07
C THR A 510 12.25 28.55 -11.05
N GLY A 511 12.68 27.94 -9.96
CA GLY A 511 13.64 28.57 -9.07
C GLY A 511 15.07 28.48 -9.63
N TYR A 512 15.97 29.33 -9.16
CA TYR A 512 17.37 29.28 -9.56
C TYR A 512 18.04 27.96 -9.16
N PHE A 513 17.72 27.45 -7.98
CA PHE A 513 18.34 26.26 -7.40
C PHE A 513 17.38 25.09 -7.22
N PHE A 514 16.09 25.27 -7.51
CA PHE A 514 15.05 24.25 -7.36
C PHE A 514 14.05 24.34 -8.51
N ASP A 515 13.54 23.18 -8.91
CA ASP A 515 12.30 23.05 -9.67
C ASP A 515 11.23 22.52 -8.72
N GLY A 516 10.31 23.37 -8.31
CA GLY A 516 9.42 23.06 -7.19
C GLY A 516 10.23 22.69 -5.95
N GLU A 517 10.19 21.42 -5.58
CA GLU A 517 10.95 20.87 -4.45
C GLU A 517 12.24 20.15 -4.86
N VAL A 518 12.44 19.92 -6.16
CA VAL A 518 13.59 19.18 -6.66
C VAL A 518 14.80 20.10 -6.78
N PRO A 519 15.88 19.90 -6.01
CA PRO A 519 17.06 20.73 -6.10
C PRO A 519 17.88 20.42 -7.37
N TYR A 520 18.44 21.46 -7.98
CA TYR A 520 19.44 21.32 -9.04
C TYR A 520 20.86 21.06 -8.50
N ILE A 521 21.07 21.23 -7.21
CA ILE A 521 22.35 21.03 -6.54
C ILE A 521 22.20 20.03 -5.41
N ASP A 522 23.29 19.37 -5.06
CA ASP A 522 23.32 18.41 -3.95
C ASP A 522 24.63 18.51 -3.16
N VAL A 523 24.75 17.74 -2.09
CA VAL A 523 25.88 17.70 -1.18
C VAL A 523 26.56 16.34 -1.29
N ASP A 524 27.87 16.32 -1.41
CA ASP A 524 28.66 15.08 -1.36
C ASP A 524 29.33 14.93 0.03
N PRO A 525 28.74 14.13 0.94
CA PRO A 525 29.30 13.92 2.28
C PRO A 525 30.69 13.24 2.26
N ALA A 526 30.97 12.45 1.23
CA ALA A 526 32.24 11.76 1.09
C ALA A 526 33.40 12.72 0.69
N ASN A 527 33.06 13.90 0.16
CA ASN A 527 33.98 14.91 -0.31
C ASN A 527 33.80 16.23 0.49
N ASP A 528 33.98 16.15 1.80
CA ASP A 528 33.92 17.30 2.72
C ASP A 528 32.64 18.16 2.58
N ASN A 529 31.50 17.53 2.35
CA ASN A 529 30.22 18.16 2.09
C ASN A 529 30.27 19.17 0.92
N ALA A 530 31.02 18.85 -0.12
CA ALA A 530 31.09 19.66 -1.33
C ALA A 530 29.71 19.82 -1.96
N ILE A 531 29.39 21.05 -2.39
CA ILE A 531 28.14 21.33 -3.10
C ILE A 531 28.39 21.13 -4.59
N PHE A 532 27.57 20.32 -5.24
CA PHE A 532 27.72 20.05 -6.67
C PHE A 532 26.40 20.17 -7.42
N VAL A 533 26.50 20.41 -8.75
CA VAL A 533 25.36 20.40 -9.67
C VAL A 533 24.98 18.95 -9.95
N ARG A 534 23.72 18.58 -9.71
CA ARG A 534 23.24 17.20 -9.87
C ARG A 534 23.40 16.68 -11.29
N GLU A 535 23.81 15.42 -11.40
CA GLU A 535 23.89 14.70 -12.67
C GLU A 535 22.57 14.03 -13.03
N GLY A 536 22.37 13.79 -14.33
CA GLY A 536 21.22 13.02 -14.83
C GLY A 536 19.87 13.74 -14.75
N ILE A 537 19.86 15.04 -14.44
CA ILE A 537 18.66 15.88 -14.45
C ILE A 537 18.76 16.97 -15.53
N GLN A 538 17.61 17.44 -16.01
CA GLN A 538 17.56 18.62 -16.88
C GLN A 538 17.84 19.86 -16.02
N LEU A 539 18.83 20.65 -16.44
CA LEU A 539 19.17 21.90 -15.79
C LEU A 539 18.35 23.06 -16.38
N ASN A 540 17.96 24.01 -15.52
CA ASN A 540 17.24 25.21 -15.95
C ASN A 540 18.12 26.16 -16.74
N SER A 541 17.50 27.19 -17.33
CA SER A 541 18.19 28.19 -18.16
C SER A 541 19.29 28.96 -17.40
N PHE A 542 19.18 29.10 -16.07
CA PHE A 542 20.21 29.73 -15.26
C PHE A 542 21.55 28.97 -15.30
N PHE A 543 21.53 27.68 -14.99
CA PHE A 543 22.72 26.83 -15.03
C PHE A 543 23.24 26.66 -16.47
N ASN A 544 22.31 26.42 -17.42
CA ASN A 544 22.67 26.25 -18.83
C ASN A 544 23.34 27.50 -19.42
N ASN A 545 22.80 28.70 -19.15
CA ASN A 545 23.35 29.97 -19.65
C ASN A 545 24.71 30.31 -19.03
N LEU A 546 24.95 29.91 -17.78
CA LEU A 546 26.27 30.02 -17.18
C LEU A 546 27.27 28.99 -17.72
N GLY A 547 26.81 27.92 -18.39
CA GLY A 547 27.64 26.81 -18.85
C GLY A 547 28.00 25.80 -17.77
N ALA A 548 27.21 25.74 -16.67
CA ALA A 548 27.34 24.72 -15.66
C ALA A 548 26.90 23.36 -16.20
N LYS A 549 27.47 22.29 -15.65
CA LYS A 549 27.17 20.90 -16.03
C LYS A 549 26.95 20.06 -14.78
N GLY A 550 26.21 18.96 -14.95
CA GLY A 550 26.11 17.95 -13.91
C GLY A 550 27.49 17.46 -13.47
N GLY A 551 27.71 17.29 -12.18
CA GLY A 551 29.00 16.93 -11.58
C GLY A 551 29.93 18.10 -11.26
N ASP A 552 29.63 19.34 -11.69
CA ASP A 552 30.41 20.51 -11.32
C ASP A 552 30.34 20.78 -9.81
N ILE A 553 31.48 20.77 -9.12
CA ILE A 553 31.57 21.16 -7.73
C ILE A 553 31.65 22.68 -7.62
N ILE A 554 30.66 23.30 -6.97
CA ILE A 554 30.58 24.74 -6.80
C ILE A 554 31.56 25.18 -5.71
N LYS A 555 32.64 25.87 -6.04
CA LYS A 555 33.66 26.35 -5.10
C LYS A 555 33.32 27.70 -4.51
N SER A 556 32.83 28.62 -5.34
CA SER A 556 32.38 29.93 -4.85
C SER A 556 31.33 30.55 -5.78
N VAL A 557 30.53 31.46 -5.22
CA VAL A 557 29.58 32.28 -5.95
C VAL A 557 29.78 33.74 -5.52
N ASP A 558 29.98 34.66 -6.48
CA ASP A 558 30.33 36.07 -6.26
C ASP A 558 31.48 36.24 -5.25
N GLY A 559 32.49 35.37 -5.35
CA GLY A 559 33.69 35.40 -4.49
C GLY A 559 33.49 34.85 -3.08
N LYS A 560 32.29 34.37 -2.74
CA LYS A 560 32.01 33.70 -1.45
C LYS A 560 32.18 32.20 -1.61
N LEU A 561 33.01 31.60 -0.76
CA LEU A 561 33.21 30.15 -0.75
C LEU A 561 31.89 29.43 -0.43
N THR A 562 31.68 28.31 -1.12
CA THR A 562 30.47 27.48 -0.95
C THR A 562 30.67 26.48 0.19
N ASN A 563 29.72 26.43 1.10
CA ASN A 563 29.57 25.43 2.15
C ASN A 563 28.08 25.32 2.51
N LEU A 564 27.71 24.38 3.38
CA LEU A 564 26.31 24.14 3.77
C LEU A 564 25.56 25.38 4.30
N VAL A 565 26.25 26.29 4.98
CA VAL A 565 25.64 27.52 5.50
C VAL A 565 25.50 28.57 4.39
N ASN A 566 26.57 28.82 3.63
CA ASN A 566 26.59 29.86 2.60
C ASN A 566 25.68 29.50 1.43
N ILE A 567 25.55 28.21 1.07
CA ILE A 567 24.64 27.81 -0.02
C ILE A 567 23.18 28.04 0.34
N ARG A 568 22.78 27.76 1.59
CA ARG A 568 21.41 28.05 2.06
C ARG A 568 21.09 29.55 2.03
N LEU A 569 22.04 30.37 2.44
CA LEU A 569 21.90 31.83 2.35
C LEU A 569 21.80 32.30 0.91
N LEU A 570 22.60 31.74 0.00
CA LEU A 570 22.57 32.05 -1.42
C LEU A 570 21.22 31.68 -2.05
N ILE A 571 20.71 30.50 -1.75
CA ILE A 571 19.38 30.04 -2.18
C ILE A 571 18.31 31.02 -1.71
N GLY A 572 18.32 31.41 -0.42
CA GLY A 572 17.37 32.39 0.11
C GLY A 572 17.49 33.77 -0.55
N GLN A 573 18.70 34.21 -0.89
CA GLN A 573 18.93 35.46 -1.59
C GLN A 573 18.51 35.41 -3.05
N SER A 574 18.61 34.25 -3.70
CA SER A 574 18.29 34.08 -5.11
C SER A 574 16.82 34.39 -5.43
N ILE A 575 15.92 34.17 -4.49
CA ILE A 575 14.49 34.49 -4.64
C ILE A 575 14.26 35.97 -5.02
N ASN A 576 15.14 36.85 -4.59
CA ASN A 576 15.04 38.28 -4.82
C ASN A 576 16.09 38.80 -5.83
N TRP A 577 16.69 37.95 -6.63
CA TRP A 577 17.63 38.42 -7.65
C TRP A 577 16.90 39.16 -8.76
N ASP A 578 17.50 40.28 -9.19
CA ASP A 578 17.13 40.97 -10.41
C ASP A 578 17.65 40.18 -11.62
N SER A 579 16.83 39.99 -12.64
CA SER A 579 17.20 39.25 -13.85
C SER A 579 18.43 39.80 -14.54
N ASP A 580 18.72 41.11 -14.39
CA ASP A 580 19.91 41.75 -14.95
C ASP A 580 21.16 41.61 -14.06
N LYS A 581 21.04 41.03 -12.86
CA LYS A 581 22.18 40.78 -11.97
C LYS A 581 23.22 39.91 -12.66
N GLU A 582 24.45 40.39 -12.68
CA GLU A 582 25.57 39.54 -13.07
C GLU A 582 26.05 38.69 -11.92
N ILE A 583 26.42 37.45 -12.22
CA ILE A 583 26.92 36.48 -11.23
C ILE A 583 28.19 35.83 -11.74
N VAL A 584 29.09 35.51 -10.82
CA VAL A 584 30.33 34.78 -11.12
C VAL A 584 30.33 33.54 -10.23
N MET A 585 30.36 32.36 -10.86
CA MET A 585 30.43 31.06 -10.18
C MET A 585 31.74 30.37 -10.55
N VAL A 586 32.52 29.97 -9.56
CA VAL A 586 33.71 29.15 -9.76
C VAL A 586 33.38 27.71 -9.48
N VAL A 587 33.58 26.84 -10.45
CA VAL A 587 33.30 25.41 -10.33
C VAL A 587 34.58 24.60 -10.58
N GLN A 588 34.66 23.43 -9.94
CA GLN A 588 35.65 22.40 -10.27
C GLN A 588 34.96 21.34 -11.12
N ARG A 589 35.49 21.14 -12.35
CA ARG A 589 35.03 20.14 -13.31
C ARG A 589 36.17 19.15 -13.56
N GLY A 590 36.11 18.00 -12.95
CA GLY A 590 37.26 17.09 -12.88
C GLY A 590 38.43 17.75 -12.15
N ASP A 591 39.58 17.81 -12.79
CA ASP A 591 40.79 18.45 -12.22
C ASP A 591 40.93 19.95 -12.55
N GLU A 592 40.00 20.54 -13.31
CA GLU A 592 40.07 21.92 -13.75
C GLU A 592 39.13 22.83 -12.96
N GLU A 593 39.62 24.00 -12.57
CA GLU A 593 38.81 25.08 -12.02
C GLU A 593 38.35 26.00 -13.12
N ILE A 594 37.04 26.19 -13.26
CA ILE A 594 36.41 26.96 -14.33
C ILE A 594 35.61 28.10 -13.70
N THR A 595 35.82 29.30 -14.26
CA THR A 595 35.00 30.45 -13.89
C THR A 595 33.86 30.62 -14.90
N LEU A 596 32.63 30.50 -14.39
CA LEU A 596 31.38 30.71 -15.12
C LEU A 596 30.87 32.11 -14.77
N SER A 597 30.44 32.87 -15.77
CA SER A 597 29.91 34.21 -15.51
C SER A 597 28.82 34.57 -16.51
N GLY A 598 27.81 35.31 -16.04
CA GLY A 598 26.68 35.73 -16.85
C GLY A 598 25.61 36.44 -16.07
N LYS A 599 24.55 36.85 -16.75
CA LYS A 599 23.35 37.35 -16.08
C LYS A 599 22.54 36.19 -15.52
N VAL A 600 21.94 36.40 -14.38
CA VAL A 600 21.09 35.38 -13.73
C VAL A 600 19.85 35.07 -14.58
N GLY A 601 19.30 36.05 -15.30
CA GLY A 601 18.07 35.89 -16.07
C GLY A 601 16.84 35.57 -15.20
N VAL A 602 15.75 35.20 -15.84
CA VAL A 602 14.62 34.52 -15.20
C VAL A 602 14.84 33.02 -15.48
N PRO A 603 15.01 32.20 -14.43
CA PRO A 603 15.25 30.77 -14.66
C PRO A 603 14.00 30.12 -15.23
N THR A 604 14.15 29.40 -16.34
CA THR A 604 13.12 28.62 -17.02
C THR A 604 13.59 27.20 -17.23
N LEU A 605 12.63 26.30 -17.34
CA LEU A 605 12.84 24.90 -17.71
C LEU A 605 11.93 24.59 -18.89
N ASP A 606 12.45 23.88 -19.89
CA ASP A 606 11.64 23.37 -20.99
C ASP A 606 10.88 22.14 -20.48
N VAL A 607 9.56 22.24 -20.41
CA VAL A 607 8.69 21.15 -19.97
C VAL A 607 7.80 20.70 -21.13
N VAL A 608 7.54 19.42 -21.21
CA VAL A 608 6.58 18.84 -22.14
C VAL A 608 5.22 18.79 -21.45
N LYS A 609 4.27 19.58 -21.92
CA LYS A 609 2.90 19.61 -21.41
C LYS A 609 1.92 18.92 -22.36
N LEU A 610 0.90 18.30 -21.78
CA LEU A 610 -0.26 17.79 -22.50
C LEU A 610 -1.33 18.89 -22.53
N VAL A 611 -1.74 19.31 -23.73
CA VAL A 611 -2.66 20.43 -23.92
C VAL A 611 -3.74 20.08 -24.95
N PRO A 612 -4.92 20.73 -24.91
CA PRO A 612 -5.93 20.59 -25.95
C PRO A 612 -5.38 20.94 -27.34
N MET A 613 -5.69 20.11 -28.35
CA MET A 613 -5.35 20.38 -29.75
C MET A 613 -6.16 21.56 -30.28
N GLU A 614 -5.51 22.50 -30.97
CA GLU A 614 -6.20 23.49 -31.79
C GLU A 614 -6.95 22.78 -32.92
N GLY A 615 -8.26 23.00 -33.03
CA GLY A 615 -9.09 22.40 -34.07
C GLY A 615 -9.45 20.92 -33.82
N ALA A 616 -9.42 20.45 -32.58
CA ALA A 616 -9.92 19.14 -32.22
C ALA A 616 -11.38 18.95 -32.71
N GLY A 617 -11.65 17.80 -33.34
CA GLY A 617 -12.98 17.48 -33.86
C GLY A 617 -13.99 17.21 -32.75
N GLU A 618 -15.29 17.36 -33.08
CA GLU A 618 -16.38 17.15 -32.12
C GLU A 618 -16.36 15.77 -31.44
N GLN A 619 -15.97 14.72 -32.16
CA GLN A 619 -15.85 13.36 -31.60
C GLN A 619 -14.72 13.25 -30.59
N GLN A 620 -13.58 13.89 -30.85
CA GLN A 620 -12.43 13.92 -29.94
C GLN A 620 -12.77 14.66 -28.64
N ILE A 621 -13.46 15.80 -28.76
CA ILE A 621 -13.91 16.59 -27.62
C ILE A 621 -14.91 15.79 -26.78
N LYS A 622 -15.89 15.15 -27.41
CA LYS A 622 -16.87 14.31 -26.71
C LYS A 622 -16.20 13.11 -25.99
N LEU A 623 -15.23 12.49 -26.64
CA LEU A 623 -14.50 11.38 -26.02
C LEU A 623 -13.69 11.86 -24.81
N ARG A 624 -13.01 13.01 -24.91
CA ARG A 624 -12.31 13.63 -23.79
C ARG A 624 -13.26 13.98 -22.65
N GLU A 625 -14.40 14.59 -22.95
CA GLU A 625 -15.41 14.91 -21.94
C GLU A 625 -15.96 13.67 -21.24
N ALA A 626 -16.25 12.61 -21.99
CA ALA A 626 -16.68 11.34 -21.42
C ALA A 626 -15.60 10.72 -20.52
N TRP A 627 -14.31 10.88 -20.88
CA TRP A 627 -13.19 10.39 -20.08
C TRP A 627 -13.02 11.19 -18.77
N LEU A 628 -13.03 12.51 -18.84
CA LEU A 628 -12.75 13.39 -17.71
C LEU A 628 -13.95 13.64 -16.77
N LYS A 629 -15.18 13.40 -17.24
CA LYS A 629 -16.40 13.67 -16.46
C LYS A 629 -17.16 12.39 -16.05
N GLY A 630 -16.83 11.23 -16.63
CA GLY A 630 -17.45 9.93 -16.34
C GLY A 630 -18.64 9.61 -17.22
#